data_bfcea3b57eb635b3d125dff96ed3e7c1
#
_entry.id   bfcea3b57eb635b3d125dff96ed3e7c1
#
_cell.length_a   1.000
_cell.length_b   1.000
_cell.length_c   1.000
_cell.angle_alpha   90.00
_cell.angle_beta   90.00
_cell.angle_gamma   90.00
#
_symmetry.space_group_name_H-M   'P 1'
#
loop_
_entity.id
_entity.type
_entity.pdbx_description
1 polymer ?
#
loop_
_entity_poly.entity_id
_entity_poly.type
_entity_poly.pdbx_seq_one_letter_code
_entity_poly.pdbx_strand_id
1 'polypeptide(L)'
;MKHETVLVLDFGGQYNELIARRVRDLGVYCEVHPYKKALEKIEELSPIGIIFTGGPNSVYEEGAPKVDPAVFQQGLPILGLCYGLQMMSQVLGGEVKSAPTREFGKTPVHYDTESLLFKGMPQEAICWMSHVDYVSRLPEGFTAICRTAATANAGIQCKEKNLYGVQFHPEVEHTQFGNDILKNFLYEICHAKGDWSMKDYARSTVEALREKIGDGKVLLALSGGVDSSVAAALLDRAVGDKLTCIFVDHGLMRKNEGDEVEAAFAGRGMKFIRVNAEERFLNRLAGVTEPERKRKIIGEEFIRVFEEEAKKIGKVDFLAQGTIYPDVIESGAGDAAVIKSHHNVGGLPDYVDFKEIVEPLRLLFKDEVRRLGLELGLPEYLVWRQPFPGPGLAIRVIGEVTKDKLEILRDADAIFREELAEAGLSRKVHQYFAVLTNNRSVGVMGDFRTYDYTLALRGVTTTDFMTADWARIPYEVLEKVSSRIINEVDHINRIVYDITSKPPATIEWE
;
A
#
# COMPACT_ATOMS: atom_id res chain seq x y z
N MET A 1 -15.70 15.43 11.15
CA MET A 1 -16.70 14.51 11.80
C MET A 1 -15.96 13.29 12.31
N LYS A 2 -16.32 12.79 13.49
CA LYS A 2 -15.75 11.54 14.01
C LYS A 2 -16.50 10.38 13.32
N HIS A 3 -15.82 9.58 12.51
CA HIS A 3 -16.39 8.38 11.89
C HIS A 3 -16.67 7.31 12.94
N GLU A 4 -17.65 6.44 12.68
CA GLU A 4 -17.79 5.23 13.45
C GLU A 4 -16.56 4.34 13.21
N THR A 5 -15.87 3.96 14.28
CA THR A 5 -14.55 3.33 14.20
C THR A 5 -14.61 1.87 14.68
N VAL A 6 -14.03 0.96 13.95
CA VAL A 6 -13.72 -0.40 14.41
C VAL A 6 -12.24 -0.46 14.81
N LEU A 7 -11.98 -0.97 16.00
CA LEU A 7 -10.61 -1.14 16.50
C LEU A 7 -10.08 -2.52 16.09
N VAL A 8 -9.02 -2.55 15.30
CA VAL A 8 -8.31 -3.78 14.94
C VAL A 8 -7.09 -3.92 15.84
N LEU A 9 -7.06 -4.98 16.66
CA LEU A 9 -5.94 -5.24 17.56
C LEU A 9 -4.97 -6.24 16.95
N ASP A 10 -3.74 -5.79 16.77
CA ASP A 10 -2.65 -6.54 16.19
C ASP A 10 -1.95 -7.43 17.22
N PHE A 11 -1.92 -8.73 16.94
CA PHE A 11 -1.20 -9.76 17.70
C PHE A 11 0.07 -10.26 17.01
N GLY A 12 0.57 -9.54 16.00
CA GLY A 12 1.78 -9.89 15.24
C GLY A 12 1.52 -10.79 14.04
N GLY A 13 0.27 -10.89 13.58
CA GLY A 13 -0.09 -11.66 12.39
C GLY A 13 0.28 -10.96 11.08
N GLN A 14 0.34 -11.71 9.99
CA GLN A 14 0.71 -11.19 8.66
C GLN A 14 -0.42 -10.44 7.94
N TYR A 15 -1.68 -10.62 8.35
CA TYR A 15 -2.86 -10.14 7.63
C TYR A 15 -3.55 -8.91 8.27
N ASN A 16 -2.89 -8.22 9.20
CA ASN A 16 -3.49 -7.10 9.94
C ASN A 16 -3.97 -5.98 9.03
N GLU A 17 -3.12 -5.56 8.09
CA GLU A 17 -3.50 -4.54 7.10
C GLU A 17 -4.59 -5.02 6.16
N LEU A 18 -4.58 -6.30 5.79
CA LEU A 18 -5.60 -6.86 4.91
C LEU A 18 -6.97 -6.85 5.58
N ILE A 19 -7.05 -7.17 6.89
CA ILE A 19 -8.28 -7.05 7.69
C ILE A 19 -8.77 -5.61 7.66
N ALA A 20 -7.89 -4.64 7.94
CA ALA A 20 -8.24 -3.23 7.93
C ALA A 20 -8.75 -2.76 6.56
N ARG A 21 -8.09 -3.15 5.47
CA ARG A 21 -8.54 -2.86 4.10
C ARG A 21 -9.93 -3.42 3.83
N ARG A 22 -10.21 -4.69 4.19
CA ARG A 22 -11.55 -5.29 4.01
C ARG A 22 -12.63 -4.54 4.77
N VAL A 23 -12.36 -4.14 6.02
CA VAL A 23 -13.29 -3.33 6.83
C VAL A 23 -13.58 -2.00 6.14
N ARG A 24 -12.56 -1.29 5.65
CA ARG A 24 -12.71 -0.01 4.95
C ARG A 24 -13.36 -0.14 3.57
N ASP A 25 -13.10 -1.20 2.84
CA ASP A 25 -13.78 -1.52 1.57
C ASP A 25 -15.29 -1.76 1.77
N LEU A 26 -15.66 -2.21 2.95
CA LEU A 26 -17.05 -2.33 3.38
C LEU A 26 -17.66 -1.01 3.89
N GLY A 27 -16.95 0.12 3.77
CA GLY A 27 -17.46 1.45 4.11
C GLY A 27 -17.42 1.80 5.59
N VAL A 28 -16.61 1.10 6.40
CA VAL A 28 -16.45 1.36 7.83
C VAL A 28 -15.00 1.75 8.13
N TYR A 29 -14.81 2.87 8.84
CA TYR A 29 -13.47 3.27 9.26
C TYR A 29 -12.90 2.33 10.32
N CYS A 30 -11.60 2.06 10.27
CA CYS A 30 -10.92 1.28 11.30
C CYS A 30 -9.48 1.76 11.50
N GLU A 31 -8.96 1.51 12.69
CA GLU A 31 -7.56 1.73 13.03
C GLU A 31 -6.92 0.43 13.55
N VAL A 32 -5.66 0.22 13.19
CA VAL A 32 -4.86 -0.92 13.65
C VAL A 32 -3.95 -0.45 14.76
N HIS A 33 -4.03 -1.09 15.92
CA HIS A 33 -3.19 -0.79 17.08
C HIS A 33 -2.66 -2.07 17.73
N PRO A 34 -1.47 -2.02 18.36
CA PRO A 34 -0.96 -3.16 19.12
C PRO A 34 -1.91 -3.58 20.25
N TYR A 35 -2.09 -4.88 20.46
CA TYR A 35 -2.97 -5.43 21.49
C TYR A 35 -2.74 -4.86 22.90
N LYS A 36 -1.50 -4.48 23.24
CA LYS A 36 -1.12 -3.88 24.53
C LYS A 36 -1.80 -2.54 24.81
N LYS A 37 -2.21 -1.83 23.76
CA LYS A 37 -2.90 -0.52 23.85
C LYS A 37 -4.43 -0.64 23.81
N ALA A 38 -4.99 -1.85 23.95
CA ALA A 38 -6.42 -2.10 23.77
C ALA A 38 -7.31 -1.17 24.59
N LEU A 39 -7.14 -1.13 25.92
CA LEU A 39 -7.97 -0.29 26.80
C LEU A 39 -7.81 1.20 26.55
N GLU A 40 -6.57 1.67 26.36
CA GLU A 40 -6.27 3.07 25.99
C GLU A 40 -7.04 3.46 24.72
N LYS A 41 -6.97 2.62 23.68
CA LYS A 41 -7.61 2.91 22.39
C LYS A 41 -9.12 2.75 22.40
N ILE A 42 -9.66 1.89 23.24
CA ILE A 42 -11.11 1.82 23.46
C ILE A 42 -11.64 3.12 24.06
N GLU A 43 -10.95 3.68 25.05
CA GLU A 43 -11.30 4.95 25.66
C GLU A 43 -11.18 6.13 24.68
N GLU A 44 -10.06 6.21 23.94
CA GLU A 44 -9.77 7.29 22.99
C GLU A 44 -10.73 7.29 21.79
N LEU A 45 -10.92 6.12 21.16
CA LEU A 45 -11.65 6.01 19.90
C LEU A 45 -13.15 5.81 20.09
N SER A 46 -13.57 5.25 21.24
CA SER A 46 -14.97 4.82 21.50
C SER A 46 -15.48 3.95 20.33
N PRO A 47 -14.83 2.81 20.02
CA PRO A 47 -15.14 2.03 18.83
C PRO A 47 -16.51 1.37 18.92
N ILE A 48 -17.12 1.07 17.76
CA ILE A 48 -18.39 0.35 17.67
C ILE A 48 -18.20 -1.18 17.74
N GLY A 49 -16.98 -1.68 17.57
CA GLY A 49 -16.60 -3.08 17.65
C GLY A 49 -15.09 -3.26 17.58
N ILE A 50 -14.64 -4.47 17.91
CA ILE A 50 -13.22 -4.82 17.96
C ILE A 50 -12.98 -6.08 17.12
N ILE A 51 -11.89 -6.10 16.34
CA ILE A 51 -11.40 -7.30 15.65
C ILE A 51 -10.04 -7.67 16.22
N PHE A 52 -9.90 -8.91 16.70
CA PHE A 52 -8.62 -9.50 17.10
C PHE A 52 -8.03 -10.24 15.92
N THR A 53 -6.82 -9.89 15.52
CA THR A 53 -6.15 -10.48 14.35
C THR A 53 -5.58 -11.87 14.65
N GLY A 54 -5.03 -12.52 13.63
CA GLY A 54 -4.15 -13.66 13.77
C GLY A 54 -2.84 -13.30 14.47
N GLY A 55 -2.06 -14.30 14.83
CA GLY A 55 -0.74 -14.16 15.45
C GLY A 55 0.12 -15.40 15.25
N PRO A 56 1.46 -15.29 15.40
CA PRO A 56 2.40 -16.38 15.13
C PRO A 56 2.57 -17.37 16.29
N ASN A 57 2.08 -17.05 17.49
CA ASN A 57 2.33 -17.81 18.70
C ASN A 57 1.22 -18.82 19.04
N SER A 58 1.52 -19.81 19.86
CA SER A 58 0.51 -20.60 20.56
C SER A 58 0.08 -19.88 21.86
N VAL A 59 -1.23 -19.77 22.10
CA VAL A 59 -1.79 -18.96 23.20
C VAL A 59 -1.41 -19.45 24.61
N TYR A 60 -0.96 -20.70 24.73
CA TYR A 60 -0.52 -21.31 25.98
C TYR A 60 1.00 -21.18 26.21
N GLU A 61 1.76 -20.64 25.25
CA GLU A 61 3.17 -20.37 25.43
C GLU A 61 3.41 -19.22 26.42
N GLU A 62 4.53 -19.30 27.15
CA GLU A 62 4.95 -18.22 28.03
C GLU A 62 5.26 -16.95 27.24
N GLY A 63 4.67 -15.83 27.66
CA GLY A 63 4.82 -14.54 26.95
C GLY A 63 3.94 -14.37 25.70
N ALA A 64 3.06 -15.33 25.39
CA ALA A 64 2.12 -15.21 24.28
C ALA A 64 1.26 -13.94 24.40
N PRO A 65 1.00 -13.22 23.30
CA PRO A 65 0.21 -11.99 23.28
C PRO A 65 -1.21 -12.21 23.82
N LYS A 66 -1.59 -11.48 24.87
CA LYS A 66 -2.94 -11.54 25.48
C LYS A 66 -3.43 -10.14 25.79
N VAL A 67 -4.71 -9.89 25.60
CA VAL A 67 -5.34 -8.65 26.07
C VAL A 67 -5.67 -8.74 27.56
N ASP A 68 -5.79 -7.59 28.20
CA ASP A 68 -6.37 -7.49 29.53
C ASP A 68 -7.83 -8.02 29.52
N PRO A 69 -8.25 -8.92 30.44
CA PRO A 69 -9.62 -9.41 30.53
C PRO A 69 -10.68 -8.31 30.64
N ALA A 70 -10.32 -7.11 31.10
CA ALA A 70 -11.20 -5.94 31.14
C ALA A 70 -11.70 -5.51 29.76
N VAL A 71 -11.03 -5.87 28.68
CA VAL A 71 -11.49 -5.62 27.30
C VAL A 71 -12.83 -6.30 27.02
N PHE A 72 -13.05 -7.51 27.54
CA PHE A 72 -14.31 -8.26 27.42
C PHE A 72 -15.46 -7.72 28.27
N GLN A 73 -15.16 -6.79 29.19
CA GLN A 73 -16.15 -6.15 30.09
C GLN A 73 -16.65 -4.82 29.54
N GLN A 74 -16.10 -4.36 28.40
CA GLN A 74 -16.48 -3.07 27.79
C GLN A 74 -17.85 -3.09 27.10
N GLY A 75 -18.48 -4.26 26.96
CA GLY A 75 -19.78 -4.41 26.30
C GLY A 75 -19.74 -4.22 24.77
N LEU A 76 -18.56 -4.22 24.16
CA LEU A 76 -18.37 -4.04 22.74
C LEU A 76 -18.43 -5.39 22.00
N PRO A 77 -19.00 -5.43 20.77
CA PRO A 77 -18.89 -6.58 19.89
C PRO A 77 -17.43 -6.90 19.58
N ILE A 78 -17.05 -8.18 19.65
CA ILE A 78 -15.69 -8.64 19.37
C ILE A 78 -15.72 -9.79 18.38
N LEU A 79 -14.86 -9.72 17.33
CA LEU A 79 -14.59 -10.82 16.40
C LEU A 79 -13.13 -11.25 16.50
N GLY A 80 -12.88 -12.48 16.95
CA GLY A 80 -11.54 -13.09 16.98
C GLY A 80 -11.26 -13.89 15.72
N LEU A 81 -10.14 -13.63 15.05
CA LEU A 81 -9.69 -14.33 13.85
C LEU A 81 -8.46 -15.19 14.17
N CYS A 82 -8.52 -16.49 13.91
CA CYS A 82 -7.44 -17.45 14.11
C CYS A 82 -6.87 -17.38 15.54
N TYR A 83 -5.68 -16.80 15.73
CA TYR A 83 -5.10 -16.58 17.07
C TYR A 83 -6.03 -15.75 17.97
N GLY A 84 -6.71 -14.74 17.44
CA GLY A 84 -7.66 -13.92 18.20
C GLY A 84 -8.82 -14.72 18.77
N LEU A 85 -9.34 -15.72 18.05
CA LEU A 85 -10.32 -16.68 18.58
C LEU A 85 -9.74 -17.51 19.71
N GLN A 86 -8.54 -18.07 19.51
CA GLN A 86 -7.86 -18.91 20.50
C GLN A 86 -7.56 -18.14 21.79
N MET A 87 -7.00 -16.93 21.65
CA MET A 87 -6.69 -16.04 22.77
C MET A 87 -7.96 -15.67 23.56
N MET A 88 -9.03 -15.28 22.87
CA MET A 88 -10.33 -15.00 23.51
C MET A 88 -10.83 -16.21 24.27
N SER A 89 -10.79 -17.41 23.67
CA SER A 89 -11.23 -18.64 24.32
C SER A 89 -10.41 -18.95 25.56
N GLN A 90 -9.10 -18.83 25.50
CA GLN A 90 -8.18 -19.10 26.61
C GLN A 90 -8.40 -18.12 27.77
N VAL A 91 -8.54 -16.82 27.49
CA VAL A 91 -8.73 -15.78 28.51
C VAL A 91 -10.08 -15.94 29.23
N LEU A 92 -11.13 -16.40 28.52
CA LEU A 92 -12.47 -16.57 29.06
C LEU A 92 -12.70 -17.96 29.67
N GLY A 93 -11.65 -18.77 29.89
CA GLY A 93 -11.71 -20.04 30.62
C GLY A 93 -12.02 -21.25 29.75
N GLY A 94 -11.95 -21.14 28.43
CA GLY A 94 -11.90 -22.26 27.52
C GLY A 94 -10.53 -22.96 27.52
N GLU A 95 -10.32 -23.86 26.57
CA GLU A 95 -9.06 -24.59 26.46
C GLU A 95 -8.62 -24.68 24.99
N VAL A 96 -7.38 -24.34 24.74
CA VAL A 96 -6.72 -24.44 23.42
C VAL A 96 -5.60 -25.49 23.49
N LYS A 97 -5.55 -26.34 22.48
CA LYS A 97 -4.56 -27.43 22.38
C LYS A 97 -4.01 -27.53 20.97
N SER A 98 -2.87 -28.16 20.84
CA SER A 98 -2.35 -28.59 19.53
C SER A 98 -3.30 -29.61 18.90
N ALA A 99 -3.66 -29.38 17.65
CA ALA A 99 -4.61 -30.21 16.93
C ALA A 99 -3.99 -31.58 16.57
N PRO A 100 -4.76 -32.67 16.69
CA PRO A 100 -4.32 -33.99 16.19
C PRO A 100 -4.02 -33.97 14.70
N THR A 101 -4.78 -33.20 13.94
CA THR A 101 -4.59 -32.97 12.51
C THR A 101 -4.53 -31.46 12.25
N ARG A 102 -3.44 -30.98 11.69
CA ARG A 102 -3.25 -29.60 11.32
C ARG A 102 -4.07 -29.26 10.08
N GLU A 103 -4.54 -28.02 9.98
CA GLU A 103 -5.30 -27.58 8.80
C GLU A 103 -4.58 -26.39 8.13
N PHE A 104 -4.17 -26.58 6.88
CA PHE A 104 -3.53 -25.58 6.05
C PHE A 104 -4.14 -25.55 4.67
N GLY A 105 -4.46 -24.35 4.17
CA GLY A 105 -5.00 -24.15 2.84
C GLY A 105 -6.52 -24.24 2.78
N LYS A 106 -7.03 -24.58 1.59
CA LYS A 106 -8.47 -24.65 1.30
C LYS A 106 -9.12 -25.83 2.02
N THR A 107 -10.04 -25.53 2.94
CA THR A 107 -10.71 -26.52 3.79
C THR A 107 -12.22 -26.35 3.70
N PRO A 108 -13.00 -27.43 3.46
CA PRO A 108 -14.45 -27.39 3.57
C PRO A 108 -14.92 -27.04 4.97
N VAL A 109 -15.85 -26.11 5.10
CA VAL A 109 -16.44 -25.67 6.35
C VAL A 109 -17.95 -25.75 6.29
N HIS A 110 -18.57 -26.13 7.40
CA HIS A 110 -20.01 -26.16 7.58
C HIS A 110 -20.43 -25.06 8.56
N TYR A 111 -21.29 -24.14 8.13
CA TYR A 111 -21.76 -22.98 8.91
C TYR A 111 -23.13 -23.26 9.55
N ASP A 112 -23.33 -22.78 10.78
CA ASP A 112 -24.65 -22.58 11.37
C ASP A 112 -25.21 -21.23 10.91
N THR A 113 -26.10 -21.26 9.95
CA THR A 113 -26.69 -20.07 9.31
C THR A 113 -27.70 -19.31 10.21
N GLU A 114 -28.04 -19.85 11.39
CA GLU A 114 -28.81 -19.15 12.42
C GLU A 114 -27.96 -18.13 13.21
N SER A 115 -26.63 -18.22 13.10
CA SER A 115 -25.73 -17.21 13.63
C SER A 115 -25.77 -15.95 12.77
N LEU A 116 -25.85 -14.77 13.44
CA LEU A 116 -25.77 -13.48 12.73
C LEU A 116 -24.50 -13.35 11.90
N LEU A 117 -23.39 -13.95 12.35
CA LEU A 117 -22.10 -13.90 11.63
C LEU A 117 -22.18 -14.56 10.25
N PHE A 118 -23.03 -15.59 10.09
CA PHE A 118 -23.20 -16.35 8.84
C PHE A 118 -24.57 -16.13 8.19
N LYS A 119 -25.27 -15.08 8.57
CA LYS A 119 -26.57 -14.70 8.00
C LYS A 119 -26.50 -14.55 6.49
N GLY A 120 -27.41 -15.25 5.79
CA GLY A 120 -27.54 -15.17 4.33
C GLY A 120 -26.48 -15.98 3.55
N MET A 121 -25.63 -16.76 4.24
CA MET A 121 -24.61 -17.59 3.62
C MET A 121 -25.11 -19.02 3.37
N PRO A 122 -24.49 -19.78 2.45
CA PRO A 122 -24.75 -21.22 2.32
C PRO A 122 -24.23 -21.98 3.54
N GLN A 123 -24.81 -23.16 3.82
CA GLN A 123 -24.35 -24.00 4.94
C GLN A 123 -22.95 -24.58 4.74
N GLU A 124 -22.52 -24.73 3.49
CA GLU A 124 -21.21 -25.29 3.13
C GLU A 124 -20.44 -24.34 2.22
N ALA A 125 -19.15 -24.18 2.51
CA ALA A 125 -18.24 -23.35 1.72
C ALA A 125 -16.79 -23.84 1.88
N ILE A 126 -15.87 -23.15 1.21
CA ILE A 126 -14.42 -23.33 1.37
C ILE A 126 -13.88 -22.15 2.15
N CYS A 127 -13.13 -22.42 3.22
CA CYS A 127 -12.36 -21.43 3.95
C CYS A 127 -10.84 -21.67 3.85
N TRP A 128 -10.06 -20.66 4.18
CA TRP A 128 -8.60 -20.74 4.25
C TRP A 128 -8.17 -20.96 5.69
N MET A 129 -7.69 -22.15 5.98
CA MET A 129 -7.11 -22.51 7.28
C MET A 129 -5.60 -22.33 7.27
N SER A 130 -5.06 -21.91 8.40
CA SER A 130 -3.63 -21.80 8.65
C SER A 130 -3.34 -21.91 10.14
N HIS A 131 -3.54 -23.12 10.72
CA HIS A 131 -3.37 -23.30 12.15
C HIS A 131 -2.85 -24.68 12.54
N VAL A 132 -2.20 -24.71 13.70
CA VAL A 132 -1.75 -25.91 14.39
C VAL A 132 -2.60 -26.16 15.65
N ASP A 133 -3.05 -25.10 16.28
CA ASP A 133 -3.82 -25.12 17.53
C ASP A 133 -5.31 -24.91 17.27
N TYR A 134 -6.17 -25.46 18.14
CA TYR A 134 -7.62 -25.33 18.03
C TYR A 134 -8.28 -25.20 19.41
N VAL A 135 -9.48 -24.66 19.47
CA VAL A 135 -10.30 -24.59 20.68
C VAL A 135 -10.87 -25.97 20.98
N SER A 136 -10.30 -26.67 21.98
CA SER A 136 -10.69 -28.01 22.37
C SER A 136 -11.90 -28.02 23.33
N ARG A 137 -12.05 -26.98 24.17
CA ARG A 137 -13.18 -26.79 25.09
C ARG A 137 -13.63 -25.34 25.05
N LEU A 138 -14.92 -25.12 24.80
CA LEU A 138 -15.54 -23.81 24.77
C LEU A 138 -15.53 -23.15 26.15
N PRO A 139 -15.40 -21.82 26.23
CA PRO A 139 -15.70 -21.07 27.44
C PRO A 139 -17.17 -21.19 27.84
N GLU A 140 -17.51 -20.91 29.09
CA GLU A 140 -18.89 -20.90 29.57
C GLU A 140 -19.73 -19.85 28.79
N GLY A 141 -20.94 -20.25 28.38
CA GLY A 141 -21.86 -19.42 27.60
C GLY A 141 -21.57 -19.37 26.10
N PHE A 142 -20.53 -20.05 25.62
CA PHE A 142 -20.24 -20.12 24.19
C PHE A 142 -20.86 -21.35 23.52
N THR A 143 -21.22 -21.19 22.24
CA THR A 143 -21.68 -22.26 21.35
C THR A 143 -20.84 -22.31 20.09
N ALA A 144 -20.64 -23.51 19.53
CA ALA A 144 -20.02 -23.66 18.22
C ALA A 144 -20.99 -23.21 17.11
N ILE A 145 -20.49 -22.46 16.14
CA ILE A 145 -21.25 -21.93 14.99
C ILE A 145 -20.69 -22.36 13.63
N CYS A 146 -19.49 -22.92 13.58
CA CYS A 146 -19.03 -23.62 12.38
C CYS A 146 -18.02 -24.71 12.75
N ARG A 147 -17.86 -25.66 11.83
CA ARG A 147 -16.98 -26.82 11.98
C ARG A 147 -16.34 -27.22 10.66
N THR A 148 -15.19 -27.86 10.75
CA THR A 148 -14.56 -28.63 9.66
C THR A 148 -14.55 -30.11 10.01
N ALA A 149 -14.00 -30.94 9.14
CA ALA A 149 -13.82 -32.37 9.44
C ALA A 149 -12.87 -32.62 10.61
N ALA A 150 -11.85 -31.75 10.82
CA ALA A 150 -10.85 -31.91 11.87
C ALA A 150 -11.12 -31.02 13.10
N THR A 151 -11.82 -29.90 12.94
CA THR A 151 -12.03 -28.89 14.00
C THR A 151 -13.52 -28.67 14.26
N ALA A 152 -14.03 -29.22 15.37
CA ALA A 152 -15.44 -29.11 15.76
C ALA A 152 -15.85 -27.67 16.15
N ASN A 153 -14.92 -26.90 16.73
CA ASN A 153 -15.12 -25.52 17.17
C ASN A 153 -14.37 -24.54 16.25
N ALA A 154 -14.52 -24.68 14.92
CA ALA A 154 -13.89 -23.80 13.95
C ALA A 154 -14.49 -22.39 13.93
N GLY A 155 -15.65 -22.19 14.53
CA GLY A 155 -16.23 -20.89 14.86
C GLY A 155 -17.08 -21.00 16.11
N ILE A 156 -17.06 -19.95 16.92
CA ILE A 156 -17.76 -19.90 18.20
C ILE A 156 -18.45 -18.55 18.41
N GLN A 157 -19.50 -18.53 19.21
CA GLN A 157 -20.16 -17.29 19.62
C GLN A 157 -20.65 -17.35 21.06
N CYS A 158 -20.72 -16.17 21.69
CA CYS A 158 -21.51 -15.90 22.90
C CYS A 158 -22.46 -14.75 22.57
N LYS A 159 -23.72 -15.04 22.21
CA LYS A 159 -24.72 -14.05 21.78
C LYS A 159 -24.97 -12.98 22.84
N GLU A 160 -25.04 -13.38 24.12
CA GLU A 160 -25.32 -12.47 25.23
C GLU A 160 -24.26 -11.36 25.39
N LYS A 161 -23.01 -11.68 25.04
CA LYS A 161 -21.87 -10.75 25.15
C LYS A 161 -21.41 -10.18 23.80
N ASN A 162 -22.07 -10.50 22.70
CA ASN A 162 -21.65 -10.13 21.33
C ASN A 162 -20.20 -10.54 20.99
N LEU A 163 -19.78 -11.72 21.47
CA LEU A 163 -18.45 -12.26 21.19
C LEU A 163 -18.52 -13.34 20.13
N TYR A 164 -17.72 -13.21 19.11
CA TYR A 164 -17.66 -14.10 17.94
C TYR A 164 -16.20 -14.44 17.63
N GLY A 165 -15.98 -15.60 17.04
CA GLY A 165 -14.65 -15.94 16.56
C GLY A 165 -14.67 -17.04 15.51
N VAL A 166 -13.72 -17.00 14.58
CA VAL A 166 -13.50 -18.02 13.56
C VAL A 166 -12.03 -18.41 13.50
N GLN A 167 -11.75 -19.70 13.28
CA GLN A 167 -10.38 -20.24 13.22
C GLN A 167 -9.69 -19.95 11.89
N PHE A 168 -10.46 -19.73 10.82
CA PHE A 168 -9.98 -19.43 9.48
C PHE A 168 -9.83 -17.91 9.27
N HIS A 169 -9.31 -17.56 8.10
CA HIS A 169 -9.03 -16.20 7.69
C HIS A 169 -10.09 -15.69 6.69
N PRO A 170 -11.12 -14.93 7.14
CA PRO A 170 -12.13 -14.38 6.23
C PRO A 170 -11.57 -13.25 5.34
N GLU A 171 -10.48 -12.62 5.73
CA GLU A 171 -9.86 -11.51 5.01
C GLU A 171 -9.17 -11.91 3.71
N VAL A 172 -8.77 -13.18 3.55
CA VAL A 172 -8.05 -13.65 2.36
C VAL A 172 -9.00 -14.09 1.23
N GLU A 173 -8.57 -13.91 -0.02
CA GLU A 173 -9.39 -14.24 -1.21
C GLU A 173 -9.79 -15.71 -1.34
N HIS A 174 -9.03 -16.60 -0.72
CA HIS A 174 -9.27 -18.04 -0.77
C HIS A 174 -10.43 -18.50 0.13
N THR A 175 -10.91 -17.64 1.04
CA THR A 175 -12.11 -17.89 1.84
C THR A 175 -13.34 -17.41 1.07
N GLN A 176 -14.17 -18.37 0.64
CA GLN A 176 -15.46 -18.05 0.05
C GLN A 176 -16.33 -17.31 1.08
N PHE A 177 -17.02 -16.26 0.63
CA PHE A 177 -17.89 -15.45 1.50
C PHE A 177 -17.17 -14.75 2.67
N GLY A 178 -15.84 -14.62 2.63
CA GLY A 178 -15.08 -13.94 3.69
C GLY A 178 -15.52 -12.49 3.90
N ASN A 179 -15.78 -11.77 2.80
CA ASN A 179 -16.33 -10.40 2.86
C ASN A 179 -17.74 -10.35 3.47
N ASP A 180 -18.57 -11.38 3.24
CA ASP A 180 -19.93 -11.43 3.81
C ASP A 180 -19.85 -11.66 5.33
N ILE A 181 -18.92 -12.47 5.81
CA ILE A 181 -18.66 -12.65 7.25
C ILE A 181 -18.28 -11.34 7.91
N LEU A 182 -17.31 -10.60 7.34
CA LEU A 182 -16.90 -9.30 7.85
C LEU A 182 -18.04 -8.27 7.76
N LYS A 183 -18.80 -8.27 6.67
CA LYS A 183 -19.98 -7.42 6.50
C LYS A 183 -21.05 -7.71 7.57
N ASN A 184 -21.35 -8.97 7.83
CA ASN A 184 -22.28 -9.35 8.87
C ASN A 184 -21.81 -8.91 10.26
N PHE A 185 -20.51 -9.06 10.57
CA PHE A 185 -19.96 -8.53 11.82
C PHE A 185 -20.14 -7.01 11.93
N LEU A 186 -19.83 -6.26 10.87
CA LEU A 186 -19.90 -4.81 10.88
C LEU A 186 -21.34 -4.29 10.95
N TYR A 187 -22.23 -4.82 10.14
CA TYR A 187 -23.57 -4.25 9.95
C TYR A 187 -24.66 -4.92 10.82
N GLU A 188 -24.61 -6.25 10.98
CA GLU A 188 -25.63 -6.97 11.75
C GLU A 188 -25.28 -7.03 13.25
N ILE A 189 -23.99 -7.02 13.61
CA ILE A 189 -23.55 -7.18 14.99
C ILE A 189 -23.07 -5.85 15.58
N CYS A 190 -22.21 -5.09 14.88
CA CYS A 190 -21.75 -3.77 15.33
C CYS A 190 -22.70 -2.63 14.98
N HIS A 191 -23.70 -2.85 14.12
CA HIS A 191 -24.68 -1.87 13.65
C HIS A 191 -24.05 -0.63 12.99
N ALA A 192 -22.96 -0.83 12.24
CA ALA A 192 -22.26 0.23 11.53
C ALA A 192 -23.17 0.94 10.52
N LYS A 193 -23.01 2.25 10.35
CA LYS A 193 -23.76 3.06 9.38
C LYS A 193 -23.12 3.11 8.00
N GLY A 194 -21.84 2.73 7.88
CA GLY A 194 -21.14 2.80 6.62
C GLY A 194 -20.81 4.24 6.19
N ASP A 195 -20.28 5.03 7.12
CA ASP A 195 -20.01 6.46 6.93
C ASP A 195 -18.61 6.76 6.39
N TRP A 196 -17.83 5.71 6.05
CA TRP A 196 -16.51 5.87 5.47
C TRP A 196 -16.57 5.88 3.95
N SER A 197 -16.46 7.08 3.35
CA SER A 197 -16.36 7.25 1.90
C SER A 197 -15.29 8.27 1.53
N MET A 198 -14.69 8.12 0.35
CA MET A 198 -13.66 9.07 -0.11
C MET A 198 -14.23 10.47 -0.40
N LYS A 199 -15.51 10.56 -0.76
CA LYS A 199 -16.20 11.84 -0.94
C LYS A 199 -16.36 12.61 0.38
N ASP A 200 -16.79 11.92 1.44
CA ASP A 200 -16.94 12.53 2.77
C ASP A 200 -15.58 12.83 3.40
N TYR A 201 -14.60 11.93 3.19
CA TYR A 201 -13.21 12.18 3.59
C TYR A 201 -12.65 13.44 2.93
N ALA A 202 -12.80 13.59 1.61
CA ALA A 202 -12.34 14.78 0.89
C ALA A 202 -12.93 16.05 1.47
N ARG A 203 -14.26 16.07 1.70
CA ARG A 203 -14.97 17.24 2.25
C ARG A 203 -14.47 17.59 3.66
N SER A 204 -14.49 16.63 4.57
CA SER A 204 -14.11 16.86 5.97
C SER A 204 -12.62 17.23 6.11
N THR A 205 -11.74 16.62 5.32
CA THR A 205 -10.32 16.93 5.34
C THR A 205 -10.04 18.32 4.78
N VAL A 206 -10.71 18.73 3.70
CA VAL A 206 -10.62 20.10 3.16
C VAL A 206 -11.03 21.12 4.21
N GLU A 207 -12.13 20.89 4.93
CA GLU A 207 -12.61 21.78 6.00
C GLU A 207 -11.57 21.87 7.14
N ALA A 208 -11.08 20.73 7.62
CA ALA A 208 -10.05 20.67 8.68
C ALA A 208 -8.74 21.34 8.27
N LEU A 209 -8.31 21.16 7.02
CA LEU A 209 -7.11 21.81 6.49
C LEU A 209 -7.27 23.33 6.40
N ARG A 210 -8.44 23.82 5.99
CA ARG A 210 -8.74 25.26 5.97
C ARG A 210 -8.67 25.87 7.35
N GLU A 211 -9.26 25.22 8.34
CA GLU A 211 -9.22 25.68 9.73
C GLU A 211 -7.80 25.67 10.28
N LYS A 212 -7.05 24.58 10.07
CA LYS A 212 -5.70 24.42 10.57
C LYS A 212 -4.70 25.41 9.94
N ILE A 213 -4.77 25.58 8.62
CA ILE A 213 -3.81 26.39 7.87
C ILE A 213 -4.16 27.89 7.98
N GLY A 214 -5.44 28.23 7.95
CA GLY A 214 -5.89 29.61 8.00
C GLY A 214 -5.27 30.46 6.90
N ASP A 215 -4.54 31.51 7.28
CA ASP A 215 -3.83 32.40 6.34
C ASP A 215 -2.37 31.96 6.06
N GLY A 216 -1.95 30.84 6.60
CA GLY A 216 -0.58 30.32 6.44
C GLY A 216 -0.29 29.84 5.03
N LYS A 217 0.99 29.89 4.65
CA LYS A 217 1.51 29.38 3.38
C LYS A 217 1.97 27.94 3.51
N VAL A 218 1.62 27.11 2.52
CA VAL A 218 1.95 25.69 2.47
C VAL A 218 2.95 25.42 1.34
N LEU A 219 3.98 24.65 1.62
CA LEU A 219 4.93 24.14 0.65
C LEU A 219 4.79 22.63 0.53
N LEU A 220 4.75 22.10 -0.69
CA LEU A 220 4.71 20.68 -0.99
C LEU A 220 5.79 20.31 -2.01
N ALA A 221 6.61 19.30 -1.69
CA ALA A 221 7.47 18.64 -2.67
C ALA A 221 6.63 17.66 -3.49
N LEU A 222 6.44 17.95 -4.77
CA LEU A 222 5.69 17.11 -5.68
C LEU A 222 6.66 16.16 -6.40
N SER A 223 6.62 14.88 -6.05
CA SER A 223 7.49 13.86 -6.68
C SER A 223 6.95 13.33 -8.01
N GLY A 224 5.75 13.74 -8.42
CA GLY A 224 5.04 13.14 -9.55
C GLY A 224 4.38 11.79 -9.22
N GLY A 225 4.58 11.23 -8.04
CA GLY A 225 3.88 10.04 -7.56
C GLY A 225 2.41 10.32 -7.22
N VAL A 226 1.58 9.26 -7.15
CA VAL A 226 0.14 9.40 -6.89
C VAL A 226 -0.13 10.07 -5.54
N ASP A 227 0.63 9.75 -4.48
CA ASP A 227 0.37 10.26 -3.14
C ASP A 227 0.61 11.78 -3.05
N SER A 228 1.76 12.24 -3.51
CA SER A 228 2.07 13.68 -3.57
C SER A 228 1.09 14.44 -4.47
N SER A 229 0.62 13.81 -5.56
CA SER A 229 -0.35 14.41 -6.48
C SER A 229 -1.74 14.53 -5.83
N VAL A 230 -2.18 13.52 -5.09
CA VAL A 230 -3.47 13.56 -4.37
C VAL A 230 -3.40 14.53 -3.20
N ALA A 231 -2.29 14.57 -2.47
CA ALA A 231 -2.05 15.57 -1.42
C ALA A 231 -2.11 17.00 -1.98
N ALA A 232 -1.46 17.26 -3.14
CA ALA A 232 -1.51 18.54 -3.83
C ALA A 232 -2.95 18.94 -4.20
N ALA A 233 -3.71 18.01 -4.80
CA ALA A 233 -5.08 18.27 -5.22
C ALA A 233 -6.03 18.56 -4.04
N LEU A 234 -5.81 17.88 -2.91
CA LEU A 234 -6.59 18.07 -1.69
C LEU A 234 -6.27 19.43 -1.04
N LEU A 235 -4.99 19.77 -0.94
CA LEU A 235 -4.52 21.05 -0.43
C LEU A 235 -4.93 22.23 -1.32
N ASP A 236 -4.89 22.06 -2.65
CA ASP A 236 -5.37 23.07 -3.59
C ASP A 236 -6.83 23.41 -3.37
N ARG A 237 -7.71 22.40 -3.17
CA ARG A 237 -9.12 22.63 -2.78
C ARG A 237 -9.27 23.32 -1.42
N ALA A 238 -8.34 23.08 -0.49
CA ALA A 238 -8.41 23.65 0.84
C ALA A 238 -7.96 25.12 0.88
N VAL A 239 -6.79 25.42 0.29
CA VAL A 239 -6.09 26.71 0.49
C VAL A 239 -5.70 27.44 -0.80
N GLY A 240 -5.90 26.83 -1.97
CA GLY A 240 -5.72 27.46 -3.29
C GLY A 240 -4.31 28.08 -3.47
N ASP A 241 -4.28 29.39 -3.72
CA ASP A 241 -3.08 30.18 -4.00
C ASP A 241 -2.03 30.24 -2.86
N LYS A 242 -2.43 29.83 -1.64
CA LYS A 242 -1.51 29.70 -0.49
C LYS A 242 -0.63 28.44 -0.59
N LEU A 243 -0.99 27.47 -1.47
CA LEU A 243 -0.19 26.29 -1.74
C LEU A 243 0.84 26.57 -2.83
N THR A 244 2.09 26.28 -2.55
CA THR A 244 3.17 26.21 -3.55
C THR A 244 3.66 24.77 -3.67
N CYS A 245 3.60 24.21 -4.86
CA CYS A 245 4.15 22.90 -5.18
C CYS A 245 5.46 23.05 -5.98
N ILE A 246 6.54 22.44 -5.50
CA ILE A 246 7.80 22.36 -6.22
C ILE A 246 7.93 20.96 -6.81
N PHE A 247 7.97 20.87 -8.12
CA PHE A 247 8.23 19.67 -8.88
C PHE A 247 9.65 19.69 -9.43
N VAL A 248 10.50 18.80 -8.93
CA VAL A 248 11.89 18.67 -9.39
C VAL A 248 11.94 17.66 -10.52
N ASP A 249 12.12 18.17 -11.74
CA ASP A 249 12.39 17.34 -12.91
C ASP A 249 13.89 17.04 -12.96
N HIS A 250 14.27 15.93 -12.38
CA HIS A 250 15.66 15.47 -12.28
C HIS A 250 16.17 14.75 -13.55
N GLY A 251 15.38 14.70 -14.61
CA GLY A 251 15.78 14.03 -15.85
C GLY A 251 15.86 12.50 -15.79
N LEU A 252 15.45 11.87 -14.68
CA LEU A 252 15.43 10.40 -14.52
C LEU A 252 14.00 9.84 -14.60
N MET A 253 13.07 10.64 -15.11
CA MET A 253 11.66 10.30 -15.26
C MET A 253 11.39 9.53 -16.55
N ARG A 254 10.23 8.87 -16.62
CA ARG A 254 9.74 8.23 -17.84
C ARG A 254 9.51 9.26 -18.94
N LYS A 255 9.37 8.76 -20.16
CA LYS A 255 9.06 9.62 -21.33
C LYS A 255 7.82 10.47 -21.05
N ASN A 256 7.92 11.77 -21.28
CA ASN A 256 6.87 12.80 -21.13
C ASN A 256 6.30 12.95 -19.70
N GLU A 257 6.80 12.24 -18.68
CA GLU A 257 6.21 12.21 -17.35
C GLU A 257 6.19 13.59 -16.68
N GLY A 258 7.23 14.40 -16.86
CA GLY A 258 7.29 15.77 -16.35
C GLY A 258 6.19 16.66 -16.94
N ASP A 259 5.95 16.56 -18.25
CA ASP A 259 4.93 17.33 -18.97
C ASP A 259 3.51 16.86 -18.56
N GLU A 260 3.32 15.56 -18.39
CA GLU A 260 2.06 14.98 -17.89
C GLU A 260 1.70 15.48 -16.49
N VAL A 261 2.69 15.56 -15.58
CA VAL A 261 2.49 16.09 -14.23
C VAL A 261 2.13 17.58 -14.30
N GLU A 262 2.88 18.37 -15.04
CA GLU A 262 2.60 19.80 -15.21
C GLU A 262 1.21 20.04 -15.80
N ALA A 263 0.82 19.31 -16.84
CA ALA A 263 -0.50 19.39 -17.46
C ALA A 263 -1.64 19.02 -16.49
N ALA A 264 -1.45 18.02 -15.63
CA ALA A 264 -2.45 17.60 -14.65
C ALA A 264 -2.77 18.67 -13.59
N PHE A 265 -1.84 19.59 -13.36
CA PHE A 265 -1.98 20.69 -12.42
C PHE A 265 -2.21 22.06 -13.08
N ALA A 266 -2.17 22.13 -14.41
CA ALA A 266 -2.48 23.35 -15.13
C ALA A 266 -3.92 23.82 -14.86
N GLY A 267 -4.07 25.13 -14.59
CA GLY A 267 -5.38 25.75 -14.32
C GLY A 267 -5.94 25.54 -12.93
N ARG A 268 -5.20 24.90 -12.00
CA ARG A 268 -5.55 24.84 -10.58
C ARG A 268 -5.16 26.15 -9.86
N GLY A 269 -5.71 26.37 -8.67
CA GLY A 269 -5.49 27.60 -7.89
C GLY A 269 -4.10 27.72 -7.30
N MET A 270 -3.39 26.59 -7.09
CA MET A 270 -2.07 26.55 -6.47
C MET A 270 -0.95 27.09 -7.38
N LYS A 271 0.13 27.52 -6.76
CA LYS A 271 1.37 27.87 -7.47
C LYS A 271 2.19 26.61 -7.75
N PHE A 272 2.37 26.28 -9.03
CA PHE A 272 3.19 25.17 -9.48
C PHE A 272 4.54 25.67 -10.02
N ILE A 273 5.65 25.10 -9.52
CA ILE A 273 7.02 25.43 -9.91
C ILE A 273 7.68 24.16 -10.39
N ARG A 274 7.99 24.06 -11.70
CA ARG A 274 8.83 23.01 -12.27
C ARG A 274 10.28 23.47 -12.29
N VAL A 275 11.17 22.69 -11.69
CA VAL A 275 12.61 22.92 -11.69
C VAL A 275 13.28 21.91 -12.59
N ASN A 276 13.74 22.33 -13.76
CA ASN A 276 14.53 21.47 -14.64
C ASN A 276 15.96 21.33 -14.09
N ALA A 277 16.30 20.15 -13.59
CA ALA A 277 17.56 19.84 -12.96
C ALA A 277 18.32 18.67 -13.63
N GLU A 278 17.90 18.21 -14.84
CA GLU A 278 18.47 17.05 -15.54
C GLU A 278 20.00 17.10 -15.60
N GLU A 279 20.59 18.18 -16.10
CA GLU A 279 22.06 18.30 -16.22
C GLU A 279 22.77 18.19 -14.87
N ARG A 280 22.16 18.77 -13.83
CA ARG A 280 22.71 18.76 -12.48
C ARG A 280 22.78 17.33 -11.92
N PHE A 281 21.71 16.54 -12.07
CA PHE A 281 21.68 15.15 -11.62
C PHE A 281 22.62 14.27 -12.46
N LEU A 282 22.64 14.42 -13.78
CA LEU A 282 23.55 13.66 -14.64
C LEU A 282 25.01 13.91 -14.31
N ASN A 283 25.39 15.17 -14.08
CA ASN A 283 26.76 15.52 -13.68
C ASN A 283 27.16 14.87 -12.33
N ARG A 284 26.23 14.76 -11.39
CA ARG A 284 26.48 14.09 -10.08
C ARG A 284 26.56 12.57 -10.20
N LEU A 285 25.91 11.99 -11.20
CA LEU A 285 25.89 10.55 -11.46
C LEU A 285 27.03 10.10 -12.40
N ALA A 286 27.80 11.00 -13.00
CA ALA A 286 28.90 10.67 -13.91
C ALA A 286 29.90 9.72 -13.24
N GLY A 287 30.18 8.58 -13.88
CA GLY A 287 31.06 7.52 -13.37
C GLY A 287 30.52 6.70 -12.21
N VAL A 288 29.26 6.92 -11.78
CA VAL A 288 28.64 6.17 -10.66
C VAL A 288 27.93 4.93 -11.22
N THR A 289 28.36 3.75 -10.78
CA THR A 289 27.83 2.47 -11.24
C THR A 289 27.17 1.65 -10.13
N GLU A 290 27.44 1.96 -8.88
CA GLU A 290 26.96 1.20 -7.72
C GLU A 290 25.55 1.69 -7.33
N PRO A 291 24.55 0.78 -7.21
CA PRO A 291 23.13 1.11 -7.03
C PRO A 291 22.84 1.97 -5.80
N GLU A 292 23.37 1.61 -4.64
CA GLU A 292 23.12 2.37 -3.41
C GLU A 292 23.73 3.77 -3.45
N ARG A 293 24.88 3.90 -4.14
CA ARG A 293 25.49 5.21 -4.34
C ARG A 293 24.66 6.09 -5.28
N LYS A 294 24.05 5.52 -6.35
CA LYS A 294 23.10 6.23 -7.21
C LYS A 294 21.92 6.75 -6.37
N ARG A 295 21.28 5.88 -5.58
CA ARG A 295 20.15 6.22 -4.71
C ARG A 295 20.48 7.37 -3.76
N LYS A 296 21.63 7.30 -3.09
CA LYS A 296 22.09 8.31 -2.14
C LYS A 296 22.33 9.66 -2.84
N ILE A 297 23.04 9.67 -3.95
CA ILE A 297 23.33 10.91 -4.70
C ILE A 297 22.02 11.57 -5.17
N ILE A 298 21.09 10.79 -5.72
CA ILE A 298 19.81 11.29 -6.22
C ILE A 298 19.00 11.89 -5.08
N GLY A 299 18.90 11.19 -3.95
CA GLY A 299 18.18 11.68 -2.77
C GLY A 299 18.76 12.96 -2.21
N GLU A 300 20.09 13.02 -2.01
CA GLU A 300 20.78 14.22 -1.53
C GLU A 300 20.60 15.42 -2.48
N GLU A 301 20.72 15.18 -3.78
CA GLU A 301 20.62 16.26 -4.75
C GLU A 301 19.18 16.78 -4.90
N PHE A 302 18.19 15.88 -4.81
CA PHE A 302 16.77 16.26 -4.78
C PHE A 302 16.49 17.23 -3.61
N ILE A 303 16.99 16.91 -2.42
CA ILE A 303 16.82 17.75 -1.24
C ILE A 303 17.46 19.13 -1.47
N ARG A 304 18.68 19.18 -2.01
CA ARG A 304 19.38 20.45 -2.26
C ARG A 304 18.63 21.35 -3.25
N VAL A 305 18.15 20.76 -4.35
CA VAL A 305 17.35 21.51 -5.35
C VAL A 305 16.07 22.05 -4.73
N PHE A 306 15.38 21.21 -3.95
CA PHE A 306 14.16 21.61 -3.27
C PHE A 306 14.40 22.75 -2.29
N GLU A 307 15.48 22.69 -1.49
CA GLU A 307 15.87 23.73 -0.54
C GLU A 307 16.18 25.06 -1.23
N GLU A 308 16.93 25.01 -2.32
CA GLU A 308 17.29 26.20 -3.08
C GLU A 308 16.04 26.92 -3.62
N GLU A 309 15.07 26.16 -4.10
CA GLU A 309 13.80 26.72 -4.58
C GLU A 309 12.91 27.20 -3.41
N ALA A 310 12.85 26.46 -2.32
CA ALA A 310 12.12 26.86 -1.13
C ALA A 310 12.63 28.20 -0.55
N LYS A 311 13.94 28.43 -0.55
CA LYS A 311 14.54 29.71 -0.14
C LYS A 311 14.11 30.90 -0.99
N LYS A 312 13.86 30.69 -2.30
CA LYS A 312 13.37 31.75 -3.19
C LYS A 312 11.91 32.13 -2.91
N ILE A 313 11.11 31.19 -2.39
CA ILE A 313 9.71 31.42 -2.03
C ILE A 313 9.57 32.28 -0.77
N GLY A 314 10.58 32.21 0.11
CA GLY A 314 10.62 32.94 1.37
C GLY A 314 9.90 32.18 2.49
N LYS A 315 9.29 32.90 3.45
CA LYS A 315 8.68 32.30 4.62
C LYS A 315 7.48 31.41 4.27
N VAL A 316 7.53 30.17 4.73
CA VAL A 316 6.48 29.16 4.63
C VAL A 316 6.06 28.76 6.04
N ASP A 317 4.77 28.60 6.29
CA ASP A 317 4.25 28.26 7.62
C ASP A 317 4.11 26.73 7.79
N PHE A 318 3.79 26.00 6.72
CA PHE A 318 3.54 24.57 6.76
C PHE A 318 4.28 23.85 5.64
N LEU A 319 4.87 22.68 5.97
CA LEU A 319 5.35 21.73 4.99
C LEU A 319 4.33 20.61 4.85
N ALA A 320 3.93 20.27 3.61
CA ALA A 320 3.03 19.17 3.36
C ALA A 320 3.78 17.91 2.87
N GLN A 321 3.34 16.75 3.32
CA GLN A 321 3.88 15.44 2.92
C GLN A 321 2.76 14.50 2.52
N GLY A 322 3.06 13.61 1.56
CA GLY A 322 2.14 12.58 1.07
C GLY A 322 2.22 11.26 1.84
N THR A 323 2.49 11.30 3.15
CA THR A 323 2.51 10.11 4.03
C THR A 323 1.16 9.42 4.01
N ILE A 324 1.16 8.08 3.89
CA ILE A 324 -0.04 7.24 3.89
C ILE A 324 -0.07 6.29 5.09
N TYR A 325 -1.20 5.63 5.34
CA TYR A 325 -1.41 4.84 6.55
C TYR A 325 -0.43 3.67 6.74
N PRO A 326 -0.01 2.91 5.72
CA PRO A 326 1.03 1.90 5.87
C PRO A 326 2.37 2.47 6.40
N ASP A 327 2.77 3.66 5.93
CA ASP A 327 4.00 4.32 6.42
C ASP A 327 3.93 4.60 7.92
N VAL A 328 2.72 4.91 8.42
CA VAL A 328 2.47 5.16 9.86
C VAL A 328 2.58 3.88 10.67
N ILE A 329 1.95 2.78 10.19
CA ILE A 329 1.98 1.48 10.88
C ILE A 329 3.40 0.95 10.96
N GLU A 330 4.13 0.92 9.84
CA GLU A 330 5.50 0.43 9.78
C GLU A 330 6.50 1.24 10.64
N SER A 331 6.23 2.55 10.84
CA SER A 331 7.09 3.38 11.71
C SER A 331 6.93 3.13 13.20
N GLY A 332 6.08 2.18 13.60
CA GLY A 332 5.76 1.90 14.99
C GLY A 332 4.88 3.01 15.55
N ALA A 333 3.57 2.87 15.44
CA ALA A 333 2.56 3.82 15.90
C ALA A 333 2.59 3.97 17.44
N GLY A 334 3.60 4.59 17.99
CA GLY A 334 3.79 4.69 19.41
C GLY A 334 4.09 6.04 19.96
N ASP A 335 4.88 6.85 19.32
CA ASP A 335 5.15 8.22 19.79
C ASP A 335 5.53 9.10 18.60
N ALA A 336 4.79 10.16 18.46
CA ALA A 336 4.86 11.17 17.42
C ALA A 336 6.17 11.95 17.45
N ALA A 337 7.26 11.38 17.09
CA ALA A 337 8.49 12.13 16.88
C ALA A 337 9.67 11.35 16.29
N VAL A 338 9.55 10.07 15.99
CA VAL A 338 10.54 9.42 15.16
C VAL A 338 10.02 9.38 13.75
N ILE A 339 9.96 10.54 13.15
CA ILE A 339 9.79 10.71 11.72
C ILE A 339 10.86 9.86 11.06
N LYS A 340 10.45 8.86 10.31
CA LYS A 340 11.35 8.14 9.42
C LYS A 340 12.15 9.11 8.57
N SER A 341 13.39 9.26 8.91
CA SER A 341 14.40 9.94 8.11
C SER A 341 14.74 9.21 6.80
N HIS A 342 14.05 8.13 6.42
CA HIS A 342 14.55 7.21 5.39
C HIS A 342 13.66 6.97 4.17
N HIS A 343 12.38 7.38 4.15
CA HIS A 343 11.53 7.18 2.97
C HIS A 343 10.80 8.42 2.45
N ASN A 344 10.68 9.48 3.24
CA ASN A 344 10.22 10.77 2.76
C ASN A 344 11.15 11.86 3.29
N VAL A 345 12.03 12.37 2.43
CA VAL A 345 12.90 13.52 2.69
C VAL A 345 13.75 13.32 3.96
N GLY A 346 14.62 12.33 3.96
CA GLY A 346 15.69 12.20 4.94
C GLY A 346 16.60 13.43 4.88
N GLY A 347 16.54 14.24 5.94
CA GLY A 347 17.27 15.48 6.01
C GLY A 347 16.50 16.67 5.46
N LEU A 348 15.32 16.97 6.04
CA LEU A 348 14.81 18.34 5.95
C LEU A 348 15.85 19.26 6.61
N PRO A 349 16.28 20.32 5.92
CA PRO A 349 17.30 21.17 6.43
C PRO A 349 16.81 21.95 7.65
N ASP A 350 17.70 22.19 8.57
CA ASP A 350 17.53 23.10 9.70
C ASP A 350 17.18 24.56 9.28
N TYR A 351 16.98 24.79 7.98
CA TYR A 351 16.84 26.13 7.40
C TYR A 351 15.43 26.52 6.95
N VAL A 352 14.47 25.59 6.89
CA VAL A 352 13.07 25.95 6.62
C VAL A 352 12.32 26.01 7.94
N ASP A 353 12.19 27.21 8.47
CA ASP A 353 11.45 27.49 9.71
C ASP A 353 9.95 27.42 9.40
N PHE A 354 9.37 26.20 9.46
CA PHE A 354 7.93 25.97 9.36
C PHE A 354 7.35 25.57 10.72
N LYS A 355 6.09 25.94 10.95
CA LYS A 355 5.43 25.70 12.24
C LYS A 355 5.11 24.23 12.45
N GLU A 356 4.66 23.54 11.38
CA GLU A 356 4.15 22.17 11.47
C GLU A 356 4.17 21.46 10.10
N ILE A 357 4.25 20.12 10.14
CA ILE A 357 4.07 19.26 8.98
C ILE A 357 2.59 18.93 8.84
N VAL A 358 2.06 18.96 7.61
CA VAL A 358 0.69 18.61 7.26
C VAL A 358 0.69 17.34 6.42
N GLU A 359 0.03 16.30 6.89
CA GLU A 359 -0.03 14.98 6.25
C GLU A 359 -1.49 14.62 5.92
N PRO A 360 -2.05 15.14 4.82
CA PRO A 360 -3.48 15.01 4.55
C PRO A 360 -3.94 13.59 4.17
N LEU A 361 -3.02 12.66 3.92
CA LEU A 361 -3.31 11.29 3.51
C LEU A 361 -2.95 10.24 4.58
N ARG A 362 -2.49 10.69 5.76
CA ARG A 362 -1.94 9.85 6.83
C ARG A 362 -2.86 8.69 7.26
N LEU A 363 -4.17 8.85 7.11
CA LEU A 363 -5.17 7.85 7.49
C LEU A 363 -5.58 6.92 6.36
N LEU A 364 -5.06 7.08 5.14
CA LEU A 364 -5.51 6.36 3.95
C LEU A 364 -4.56 5.25 3.52
N PHE A 365 -5.13 4.13 3.11
CA PHE A 365 -4.42 3.11 2.34
C PHE A 365 -4.21 3.57 0.88
N LYS A 366 -3.28 2.94 0.19
CA LYS A 366 -2.89 3.31 -1.19
C LYS A 366 -4.05 3.28 -2.19
N ASP A 367 -4.94 2.32 -2.09
CA ASP A 367 -6.13 2.20 -2.93
C ASP A 367 -7.19 3.27 -2.59
N GLU A 368 -7.32 3.66 -1.32
CA GLU A 368 -8.14 4.79 -0.88
C GLU A 368 -7.60 6.11 -1.43
N VAL A 369 -6.27 6.30 -1.39
CA VAL A 369 -5.62 7.49 -2.00
C VAL A 369 -5.94 7.58 -3.50
N ARG A 370 -5.91 6.46 -4.22
CA ARG A 370 -6.29 6.44 -5.65
C ARG A 370 -7.74 6.80 -5.86
N ARG A 371 -8.66 6.21 -5.09
CA ARG A 371 -10.10 6.57 -5.13
C ARG A 371 -10.33 8.04 -4.80
N LEU A 372 -9.63 8.57 -3.80
CA LEU A 372 -9.65 10.00 -3.45
C LEU A 372 -9.13 10.86 -4.60
N GLY A 373 -8.05 10.45 -5.28
CA GLY A 373 -7.51 11.15 -6.45
C GLY A 373 -8.55 11.33 -7.56
N LEU A 374 -9.32 10.28 -7.87
CA LEU A 374 -10.43 10.34 -8.85
C LEU A 374 -11.53 11.29 -8.38
N GLU A 375 -11.92 11.24 -7.10
CA GLU A 375 -12.92 12.13 -6.50
C GLU A 375 -12.47 13.61 -6.55
N LEU A 376 -11.17 13.86 -6.46
CA LEU A 376 -10.56 15.18 -6.59
C LEU A 376 -10.39 15.63 -8.06
N GLY A 377 -10.79 14.80 -9.03
CA GLY A 377 -10.73 15.11 -10.46
C GLY A 377 -9.31 15.03 -11.04
N LEU A 378 -8.43 14.23 -10.45
CA LEU A 378 -7.16 13.90 -11.09
C LEU A 378 -7.39 12.91 -12.24
N PRO A 379 -6.63 13.02 -13.34
CA PRO A 379 -6.80 12.13 -14.49
C PRO A 379 -6.40 10.69 -14.13
N GLU A 380 -7.11 9.72 -14.73
CA GLU A 380 -6.89 8.29 -14.45
C GLU A 380 -5.43 7.85 -14.69
N TYR A 381 -4.78 8.36 -15.72
CA TYR A 381 -3.38 8.00 -16.03
C TYR A 381 -2.41 8.39 -14.89
N LEU A 382 -2.70 9.46 -14.15
CA LEU A 382 -1.90 9.89 -13.01
C LEU A 382 -2.20 9.04 -11.76
N VAL A 383 -3.50 8.78 -11.51
CA VAL A 383 -3.96 8.04 -10.33
C VAL A 383 -3.57 6.55 -10.40
N TRP A 384 -3.68 5.95 -11.60
CA TRP A 384 -3.41 4.52 -11.80
C TRP A 384 -2.02 4.24 -12.38
N ARG A 385 -1.14 5.24 -12.36
CA ARG A 385 0.23 5.02 -12.85
C ARG A 385 0.92 3.92 -12.07
N GLN A 386 1.81 3.22 -12.78
CA GLN A 386 2.65 2.17 -12.22
C GLN A 386 3.55 2.72 -11.11
N PRO A 387 3.83 1.95 -10.05
CA PRO A 387 4.84 2.31 -9.07
C PRO A 387 6.14 2.72 -9.76
N PHE A 388 6.73 3.80 -9.28
CA PHE A 388 7.99 4.30 -9.82
C PHE A 388 8.92 4.65 -8.66
N PRO A 389 10.14 4.11 -8.66
CA PRO A 389 11.06 4.31 -7.56
C PRO A 389 11.55 5.76 -7.50
N GLY A 390 11.90 6.24 -6.30
CA GLY A 390 12.42 7.60 -6.11
C GLY A 390 13.64 7.93 -6.99
N PRO A 391 14.62 7.01 -7.18
CA PRO A 391 15.73 7.22 -8.09
C PRO A 391 15.36 7.22 -9.59
N GLY A 392 14.12 6.97 -9.93
CA GLY A 392 13.64 6.96 -11.31
C GLY A 392 14.29 5.88 -12.18
N LEU A 393 14.53 6.22 -13.43
CA LEU A 393 15.17 5.33 -14.40
C LEU A 393 16.65 5.03 -14.09
N ALA A 394 17.28 5.75 -13.17
CA ALA A 394 18.70 5.52 -12.84
C ALA A 394 18.98 4.10 -12.35
N ILE A 395 18.03 3.46 -11.67
CA ILE A 395 18.14 2.07 -11.20
C ILE A 395 17.60 1.04 -12.20
N ARG A 396 17.24 1.51 -13.40
CA ARG A 396 16.87 0.68 -14.55
C ARG A 396 17.88 0.80 -15.69
N VAL A 397 18.94 1.59 -15.51
CA VAL A 397 20.14 1.61 -16.33
C VAL A 397 21.25 0.92 -15.53
N ILE A 398 21.59 -0.32 -15.89
CA ILE A 398 22.64 -1.05 -15.21
C ILE A 398 24.01 -0.39 -15.49
N GLY A 399 24.75 -0.12 -14.41
CA GLY A 399 26.01 0.61 -14.51
C GLY A 399 25.86 2.11 -14.60
N GLU A 400 26.75 2.80 -15.31
CA GLU A 400 26.74 4.27 -15.41
C GLU A 400 25.50 4.79 -16.14
N VAL A 401 24.89 5.84 -15.57
CA VAL A 401 23.73 6.55 -16.13
C VAL A 401 24.23 7.68 -17.04
N THR A 402 23.82 7.66 -18.31
CA THR A 402 24.11 8.73 -19.27
C THR A 402 22.82 9.18 -19.95
N LYS A 403 22.86 10.37 -20.54
CA LYS A 403 21.69 10.92 -21.27
C LYS A 403 21.24 9.99 -22.39
N ASP A 404 22.15 9.51 -23.22
CA ASP A 404 21.84 8.61 -24.34
C ASP A 404 21.18 7.30 -23.85
N LYS A 405 21.71 6.71 -22.77
CA LYS A 405 21.11 5.50 -22.19
C LYS A 405 19.72 5.73 -21.62
N LEU A 406 19.47 6.90 -21.04
CA LEU A 406 18.15 7.27 -20.57
C LEU A 406 17.16 7.47 -21.71
N GLU A 407 17.56 8.07 -22.82
CA GLU A 407 16.71 8.23 -24.00
C GLU A 407 16.32 6.87 -24.58
N ILE A 408 17.30 5.97 -24.79
CA ILE A 408 17.05 4.60 -25.23
C ILE A 408 16.05 3.88 -24.29
N LEU A 409 16.28 3.98 -22.98
CA LEU A 409 15.42 3.32 -22.01
C LEU A 409 14.01 3.92 -21.95
N ARG A 410 13.88 5.25 -22.04
CA ARG A 410 12.59 5.94 -22.07
C ARG A 410 11.72 5.49 -23.24
N ASP A 411 12.31 5.40 -24.43
CA ASP A 411 11.59 5.00 -25.62
C ASP A 411 11.16 3.54 -25.56
N ALA A 412 12.07 2.64 -25.15
CA ALA A 412 11.77 1.22 -24.97
C ALA A 412 10.71 0.97 -23.89
N ASP A 413 10.81 1.65 -22.73
CA ASP A 413 9.83 1.55 -21.63
C ASP A 413 8.45 2.08 -22.06
N ALA A 414 8.40 3.16 -22.85
CA ALA A 414 7.16 3.70 -23.37
C ALA A 414 6.45 2.70 -24.27
N ILE A 415 7.15 2.07 -25.21
CA ILE A 415 6.60 1.04 -26.10
C ILE A 415 6.06 -0.14 -25.30
N PHE A 416 6.81 -0.62 -24.30
CA PHE A 416 6.35 -1.73 -23.47
C PHE A 416 5.07 -1.39 -22.70
N ARG A 417 4.98 -0.19 -22.14
CA ARG A 417 3.77 0.27 -21.43
C ARG A 417 2.58 0.45 -22.37
N GLU A 418 2.78 0.99 -23.56
CA GLU A 418 1.75 1.16 -24.58
C GLU A 418 1.15 -0.18 -24.99
N GLU A 419 1.98 -1.16 -25.33
CA GLU A 419 1.50 -2.48 -25.77
C GLU A 419 0.75 -3.24 -24.66
N LEU A 420 1.18 -3.13 -23.41
CA LEU A 420 0.42 -3.69 -22.30
C LEU A 420 -0.93 -2.99 -22.08
N ALA A 421 -0.98 -1.68 -22.31
CA ALA A 421 -2.23 -0.93 -22.20
C ALA A 421 -3.20 -1.31 -23.32
N GLU A 422 -2.73 -1.41 -24.57
CA GLU A 422 -3.53 -1.84 -25.73
C GLU A 422 -4.05 -3.28 -25.54
N ALA A 423 -3.24 -4.16 -24.95
CA ALA A 423 -3.66 -5.54 -24.64
C ALA A 423 -4.59 -5.65 -23.41
N GLY A 424 -4.94 -4.55 -22.75
CA GLY A 424 -5.78 -4.55 -21.54
C GLY A 424 -5.11 -5.20 -20.33
N LEU A 425 -3.78 -5.21 -20.28
CA LEU A 425 -2.98 -5.84 -19.23
C LEU A 425 -2.46 -4.85 -18.18
N SER A 426 -2.57 -3.54 -18.39
CA SER A 426 -2.00 -2.50 -17.54
C SER A 426 -2.46 -2.53 -16.07
N ARG A 427 -3.63 -3.12 -15.78
CA ARG A 427 -4.14 -3.34 -14.40
C ARG A 427 -3.98 -4.78 -13.91
N LYS A 428 -3.68 -5.73 -14.81
CA LYS A 428 -3.49 -7.14 -14.47
C LYS A 428 -2.03 -7.45 -14.10
N VAL A 429 -1.09 -6.73 -14.71
CA VAL A 429 0.34 -6.77 -14.38
C VAL A 429 0.60 -5.62 -13.39
N HIS A 430 0.93 -5.95 -12.15
CA HIS A 430 0.98 -4.98 -11.06
C HIS A 430 2.17 -4.01 -11.15
N GLN A 431 3.29 -4.48 -11.67
CA GLN A 431 4.42 -3.64 -12.03
C GLN A 431 5.12 -4.19 -13.28
N TYR A 432 5.46 -3.32 -14.22
CA TYR A 432 6.17 -3.68 -15.45
C TYR A 432 7.00 -2.51 -15.96
N PHE A 433 8.17 -2.81 -16.50
CA PHE A 433 9.15 -1.83 -16.96
C PHE A 433 10.24 -2.48 -17.80
N ALA A 434 10.97 -1.65 -18.52
CA ALA A 434 12.19 -2.04 -19.23
C ALA A 434 13.44 -1.71 -18.38
N VAL A 435 14.49 -2.49 -18.57
CA VAL A 435 15.82 -2.32 -17.95
C VAL A 435 16.87 -2.33 -19.05
N LEU A 436 17.66 -1.27 -19.16
CA LEU A 436 18.78 -1.23 -20.07
C LEU A 436 19.99 -1.88 -19.40
N THR A 437 20.32 -3.09 -19.84
CA THR A 437 21.49 -3.82 -19.31
C THR A 437 22.78 -3.20 -19.89
N ASN A 438 23.89 -3.37 -19.18
CA ASN A 438 25.17 -2.96 -19.72
C ASN A 438 25.79 -4.03 -20.66
N ASN A 439 25.07 -5.12 -20.90
CA ASN A 439 25.48 -6.18 -21.79
C ASN A 439 25.23 -5.78 -23.25
N ARG A 440 26.23 -5.97 -24.08
CA ARG A 440 26.12 -5.84 -25.53
C ARG A 440 26.20 -7.19 -26.20
N SER A 441 25.49 -7.37 -27.29
CA SER A 441 25.48 -8.60 -28.06
C SER A 441 25.63 -8.32 -29.54
N VAL A 442 26.13 -9.34 -30.25
CA VAL A 442 26.19 -9.29 -31.72
C VAL A 442 24.79 -9.49 -32.28
N GLY A 443 24.41 -8.63 -33.19
CA GLY A 443 23.18 -8.71 -33.98
C GLY A 443 23.48 -8.61 -35.47
N VAL A 444 22.47 -8.86 -36.27
CA VAL A 444 22.48 -8.62 -37.73
C VAL A 444 21.24 -7.80 -38.05
N MET A 445 21.43 -6.59 -38.54
CA MET A 445 20.35 -5.69 -38.95
C MET A 445 20.57 -5.30 -40.42
N GLY A 446 19.71 -5.79 -41.30
CA GLY A 446 19.97 -5.80 -42.72
C GLY A 446 21.22 -6.64 -43.02
N ASP A 447 22.13 -6.10 -43.85
CA ASP A 447 23.37 -6.79 -44.23
C ASP A 447 24.56 -6.48 -43.30
N PHE A 448 24.35 -5.77 -42.18
CA PHE A 448 25.40 -5.32 -41.29
C PHE A 448 25.36 -6.01 -39.94
N ARG A 449 26.55 -6.31 -39.40
CA ARG A 449 26.68 -6.72 -37.99
C ARG A 449 26.55 -5.50 -37.09
N THR A 450 25.79 -5.66 -36.05
CA THR A 450 25.65 -4.68 -34.94
C THR A 450 26.25 -5.23 -33.67
N TYR A 451 26.62 -4.34 -32.75
CA TYR A 451 27.06 -4.68 -31.40
C TYR A 451 26.42 -3.71 -30.42
N ASP A 452 25.18 -4.02 -30.05
CA ASP A 452 24.28 -3.13 -29.34
C ASP A 452 23.79 -3.72 -28.03
N TYR A 453 23.01 -2.95 -27.26
CA TYR A 453 22.55 -3.32 -25.95
C TYR A 453 21.53 -4.46 -25.98
N THR A 454 21.56 -5.24 -24.89
CA THR A 454 20.47 -6.14 -24.52
C THR A 454 19.53 -5.39 -23.56
N LEU A 455 18.26 -5.36 -23.90
CA LEU A 455 17.20 -4.81 -23.05
C LEU A 455 16.48 -5.95 -22.33
N ALA A 456 16.27 -5.82 -21.03
CA ALA A 456 15.44 -6.74 -20.27
C ALA A 456 14.04 -6.13 -20.03
N LEU A 457 13.00 -6.95 -20.19
CA LEU A 457 11.64 -6.61 -19.81
C LEU A 457 11.32 -7.32 -18.49
N ARG A 458 10.76 -6.61 -17.55
CA ARG A 458 10.29 -7.12 -16.27
C ARG A 458 8.81 -6.86 -16.12
N GLY A 459 8.01 -7.91 -15.81
CA GLY A 459 6.61 -7.79 -15.46
C GLY A 459 6.30 -8.72 -14.30
N VAL A 460 5.62 -8.22 -13.26
CA VAL A 460 5.29 -9.01 -12.07
C VAL A 460 3.83 -8.86 -11.66
N THR A 461 3.30 -9.94 -11.09
CA THR A 461 2.03 -9.98 -10.38
C THR A 461 2.30 -10.17 -8.89
N THR A 462 1.60 -9.40 -8.06
CA THR A 462 1.78 -9.43 -6.61
C THR A 462 0.53 -8.91 -5.92
N THR A 463 0.34 -9.24 -4.65
CA THR A 463 -0.74 -8.70 -3.82
C THR A 463 -0.23 -7.66 -2.82
N ASP A 464 1.02 -7.79 -2.37
CA ASP A 464 1.58 -7.05 -1.23
C ASP A 464 2.97 -6.46 -1.49
N PHE A 465 3.58 -6.72 -2.64
CA PHE A 465 4.96 -6.40 -3.00
C PHE A 465 6.04 -7.04 -2.11
N MET A 466 5.66 -7.79 -1.10
CA MET A 466 6.60 -8.61 -0.31
C MET A 466 7.03 -9.83 -1.09
N THR A 467 6.07 -10.49 -1.73
CA THR A 467 6.28 -11.59 -2.67
C THR A 467 5.72 -11.20 -4.04
N ALA A 468 6.36 -11.66 -5.11
CA ALA A 468 5.89 -11.43 -6.46
C ALA A 468 6.23 -12.62 -7.37
N ASP A 469 5.32 -12.93 -8.29
CA ASP A 469 5.61 -13.86 -9.37
C ASP A 469 5.78 -13.08 -10.68
N TRP A 470 6.53 -13.63 -11.64
CA TRP A 470 6.64 -13.04 -12.96
C TRP A 470 5.30 -13.12 -13.69
N ALA A 471 4.92 -12.07 -14.38
CA ALA A 471 3.66 -12.01 -15.12
C ALA A 471 3.72 -12.86 -16.38
N ARG A 472 2.70 -13.70 -16.62
CA ARG A 472 2.58 -14.48 -17.87
C ARG A 472 1.97 -13.61 -18.95
N ILE A 473 2.77 -12.68 -19.46
CA ILE A 473 2.36 -11.84 -20.60
C ILE A 473 2.22 -12.73 -21.84
N PRO A 474 1.12 -12.64 -22.59
CA PRO A 474 0.92 -13.42 -23.81
C PRO A 474 2.09 -13.26 -24.79
N TYR A 475 2.52 -14.35 -25.41
CA TYR A 475 3.67 -14.32 -26.34
C TYR A 475 3.47 -13.37 -27.51
N GLU A 476 2.25 -13.25 -28.03
CA GLU A 476 1.89 -12.32 -29.11
C GLU A 476 2.06 -10.85 -28.69
N VAL A 477 1.87 -10.51 -27.41
CA VAL A 477 2.16 -9.18 -26.88
C VAL A 477 3.67 -8.97 -26.75
N LEU A 478 4.39 -9.95 -26.24
CA LEU A 478 5.87 -9.89 -26.15
C LEU A 478 6.53 -9.82 -27.53
N GLU A 479 6.00 -10.53 -28.53
CA GLU A 479 6.45 -10.47 -29.92
C GLU A 479 6.26 -9.06 -30.50
N LYS A 480 5.08 -8.45 -30.28
CA LYS A 480 4.78 -7.10 -30.73
C LYS A 480 5.69 -6.06 -30.05
N VAL A 481 5.87 -6.16 -28.73
CA VAL A 481 6.80 -5.31 -27.96
C VAL A 481 8.21 -5.43 -28.52
N SER A 482 8.71 -6.65 -28.71
CA SER A 482 10.05 -6.91 -29.22
C SER A 482 10.24 -6.34 -30.62
N SER A 483 9.26 -6.57 -31.51
CA SER A 483 9.31 -6.05 -32.88
C SER A 483 9.33 -4.53 -32.91
N ARG A 484 8.46 -3.87 -32.13
CA ARG A 484 8.41 -2.40 -32.06
C ARG A 484 9.71 -1.83 -31.50
N ILE A 485 10.21 -2.36 -30.38
CA ILE A 485 11.44 -1.83 -29.76
C ILE A 485 12.62 -1.94 -30.71
N ILE A 486 12.81 -3.08 -31.39
CA ILE A 486 13.92 -3.27 -32.34
C ILE A 486 13.83 -2.33 -33.56
N ASN A 487 12.61 -1.99 -34.00
CA ASN A 487 12.40 -1.16 -35.16
C ASN A 487 12.32 0.34 -34.86
N GLU A 488 11.93 0.73 -33.66
CA GLU A 488 11.66 2.12 -33.30
C GLU A 488 12.74 2.72 -32.37
N VAL A 489 13.56 1.87 -31.71
CA VAL A 489 14.59 2.33 -30.75
C VAL A 489 15.98 1.91 -31.20
N ASP A 490 16.82 2.89 -31.47
CA ASP A 490 18.21 2.65 -31.86
C ASP A 490 19.03 2.00 -30.74
N HIS A 491 20.11 1.31 -31.11
CA HIS A 491 21.09 0.74 -30.19
C HIS A 491 20.59 -0.43 -29.31
N ILE A 492 19.47 -1.08 -29.67
CA ILE A 492 18.98 -2.32 -29.06
C ILE A 492 18.90 -3.40 -30.16
N ASN A 493 19.56 -4.53 -29.94
CA ASN A 493 19.50 -5.67 -30.87
C ASN A 493 19.04 -6.98 -30.20
N ARG A 494 18.76 -6.95 -28.91
CA ARG A 494 18.31 -8.14 -28.17
C ARG A 494 17.37 -7.76 -27.03
N ILE A 495 16.27 -8.50 -26.92
CA ILE A 495 15.29 -8.35 -25.84
C ILE A 495 15.19 -9.68 -25.08
N VAL A 496 15.19 -9.61 -23.76
CA VAL A 496 14.99 -10.75 -22.84
C VAL A 496 13.83 -10.44 -21.90
N TYR A 497 13.13 -11.48 -21.44
CA TYR A 497 12.08 -11.34 -20.43
C TYR A 497 12.50 -12.02 -19.14
N ASP A 498 12.47 -11.29 -18.02
CA ASP A 498 12.85 -11.80 -16.71
C ASP A 498 11.72 -12.61 -16.09
N ILE A 499 11.93 -13.92 -15.94
CA ILE A 499 10.98 -14.91 -15.42
C ILE A 499 11.28 -15.33 -13.97
N THR A 500 11.98 -14.50 -13.21
CA THR A 500 12.37 -14.81 -11.84
C THR A 500 11.35 -14.27 -10.86
N SER A 501 10.92 -15.07 -9.88
CA SER A 501 10.03 -14.66 -8.80
C SER A 501 10.77 -13.89 -7.68
N LYS A 502 10.02 -13.16 -6.84
CA LYS A 502 10.52 -12.55 -5.60
C LYS A 502 9.92 -13.30 -4.39
N PRO A 503 10.72 -13.91 -3.51
CA PRO A 503 12.16 -14.18 -3.68
C PRO A 503 12.45 -15.21 -4.79
N PRO A 504 13.70 -15.45 -5.24
CA PRO A 504 14.95 -14.88 -4.73
C PRO A 504 15.34 -13.52 -5.31
N ALA A 505 14.78 -13.12 -6.48
CA ALA A 505 15.06 -11.80 -7.03
C ALA A 505 14.26 -10.69 -6.32
N THR A 506 14.64 -9.44 -6.55
CA THR A 506 13.83 -8.26 -6.26
C THR A 506 12.92 -7.92 -7.45
N ILE A 507 12.01 -6.97 -7.31
CA ILE A 507 11.21 -6.49 -8.44
C ILE A 507 12.09 -5.61 -9.33
N GLU A 508 12.70 -4.55 -8.76
CA GLU A 508 13.70 -3.73 -9.47
C GLU A 508 15.03 -4.49 -9.59
N TRP A 509 15.83 -4.15 -10.57
CA TRP A 509 17.10 -4.81 -10.82
C TRP A 509 18.28 -4.19 -10.04
N GLU A 510 18.19 -2.88 -9.71
CA GLU A 510 19.14 -2.16 -8.86
C GLU A 510 18.48 -1.46 -7.68
#